data_c7f53019e4cddd513c3203458b22b41f
#
_entry.id   c7f53019e4cddd513c3203458b22b41f
#
_cell.length_a   1.000
_cell.length_b   1.000
_cell.length_c   1.000
_cell.angle_alpha   90.00
_cell.angle_beta   90.00
_cell.angle_gamma   90.00
#
_symmetry.space_group_name_H-M   'P 1'
#
loop_
_entity.id
_entity.type
_entity.pdbx_description
1 polymer ?
#
loop_
_entity_poly.entity_id
_entity_poly.type
_entity_poly.pdbx_seq_one_letter_code
_entity_poly.pdbx_strand_id
1 'polypeptide(L)'
;MARREWGDGMVKRWGDFSHLPYSPTAHLLITPTPHSLLPTSYSKSANMNSGIDLQGTFIETLMDLGLPAGTAKAIWMPLPMILMIIGATVGVLVTTWLERKISASAQQRIGPEYIGPFGLLAPVADGLKLVFKEDVTPAKSDPLLFTLGPILVVLPVFVSYLIVPFGQNLAITNVGMGVFLWVSLSSIQPIGLLMAGYASNNKYSLLGGLRAAAQSISYEIPLALSVLAIVMMSNSLSTIDIVEQQSGYGILGWNIWRQPLGFIIFWIAALAECERMPFDLPEAEEEIVAGYLTEYSGMKFGLLYLSSYVNLVLSGLLFSVLYLGGWDFPISLNFLASLVGVSENSPLLQVVDAALGITMTVFKAYFLVFIAILLRWTVPRVRIDQLLDLGWKFLLPVSLVNLLLTAALKLAFPVAFGG
;
A
#
# COMPACT_ATOMS: atom_id res chain seq x y z
N MET A 1 -2.42 -30.51 -54.44
CA MET A 1 -1.47 -29.86 -55.34
C MET A 1 -1.52 -28.37 -54.98
N ALA A 2 -0.55 -27.70 -54.41
CA ALA A 2 0.88 -27.70 -54.44
C ALA A 2 1.43 -27.31 -53.04
N ARG A 3 2.25 -28.20 -52.45
CA ARG A 3 3.28 -27.87 -51.45
C ARG A 3 4.50 -27.40 -52.26
N ARG A 4 5.05 -26.24 -51.99
CA ARG A 4 6.43 -25.87 -52.33
C ARG A 4 6.91 -24.90 -51.26
N GLU A 5 7.80 -25.39 -50.38
CA GLU A 5 9.25 -25.14 -50.42
C GLU A 5 9.60 -23.69 -50.03
N TRP A 6 9.77 -23.49 -48.72
CA TRP A 6 10.74 -22.56 -48.18
C TRP A 6 11.58 -23.34 -47.19
N GLY A 7 12.56 -24.06 -47.74
CA GLY A 7 13.59 -24.75 -47.04
C GLY A 7 14.91 -24.00 -47.11
N ASP A 8 15.69 -24.18 -46.10
CA ASP A 8 17.16 -24.24 -46.09
C ASP A 8 17.96 -23.05 -46.66
N GLY A 9 17.92 -21.89 -45.99
CA GLY A 9 18.79 -20.80 -46.36
C GLY A 9 19.40 -19.95 -45.23
N MET A 10 19.13 -20.25 -43.95
CA MET A 10 19.57 -19.37 -42.85
C MET A 10 20.26 -20.06 -41.66
N VAL A 11 20.89 -21.21 -41.87
CA VAL A 11 21.66 -21.93 -40.83
C VAL A 11 23.15 -22.07 -41.16
N LYS A 12 23.69 -21.26 -42.06
CA LYS A 12 25.14 -21.27 -42.40
C LYS A 12 25.74 -19.87 -42.28
N ARG A 13 25.78 -19.27 -41.12
CA ARG A 13 26.61 -18.08 -40.88
C ARG A 13 26.94 -17.83 -39.39
N TRP A 14 27.19 -18.87 -38.62
CA TRP A 14 27.79 -18.79 -37.28
C TRP A 14 28.78 -19.95 -37.09
N GLY A 15 29.85 -19.92 -37.87
CA GLY A 15 30.99 -20.78 -37.71
C GLY A 15 32.23 -19.96 -38.11
N ASP A 16 33.27 -20.02 -37.26
CA ASP A 16 34.63 -19.51 -37.44
C ASP A 16 34.92 -18.09 -36.92
N PHE A 17 35.06 -18.00 -35.58
CA PHE A 17 35.98 -17.06 -34.96
C PHE A 17 36.91 -17.80 -33.99
N SER A 18 37.76 -18.69 -34.50
CA SER A 18 38.80 -19.39 -33.74
C SER A 18 40.19 -19.14 -34.27
N HIS A 19 40.52 -17.92 -34.73
CA HIS A 19 41.92 -17.58 -35.02
C HIS A 19 42.15 -16.09 -34.86
N LEU A 20 42.41 -15.65 -33.62
CA LEU A 20 43.20 -14.44 -33.34
C LEU A 20 44.31 -14.80 -32.34
N PRO A 21 45.58 -14.47 -32.63
CA PRO A 21 46.72 -14.88 -31.82
C PRO A 21 46.77 -14.09 -30.50
N TYR A 22 46.89 -14.84 -29.42
CA TYR A 22 47.22 -14.36 -28.09
C TYR A 22 48.62 -13.78 -28.10
N SER A 23 48.78 -12.49 -27.91
CA SER A 23 50.06 -11.82 -27.63
C SER A 23 50.13 -11.54 -26.12
N PRO A 24 51.09 -12.18 -25.38
CA PRO A 24 51.31 -11.83 -23.99
C PRO A 24 52.45 -10.79 -23.94
N THR A 25 52.14 -9.59 -23.47
CA THR A 25 53.07 -8.68 -22.76
C THR A 25 52.56 -7.25 -22.78
N ALA A 26 52.01 -6.83 -21.67
CA ALA A 26 52.17 -5.47 -21.13
C ALA A 26 51.65 -5.48 -19.68
N HIS A 27 52.50 -5.82 -18.75
CA HIS A 27 52.38 -5.43 -17.34
C HIS A 27 52.49 -3.91 -17.26
N LEU A 28 51.37 -3.22 -17.34
CA LEU A 28 51.28 -1.85 -16.87
C LEU A 28 50.93 -1.90 -15.39
N LEU A 29 51.96 -1.61 -14.59
CA LEU A 29 51.86 -1.24 -13.17
C LEU A 29 50.93 -0.04 -13.04
N ILE A 30 49.64 -0.32 -12.78
CA ILE A 30 48.73 0.70 -12.27
C ILE A 30 48.94 0.73 -10.76
N THR A 31 49.76 1.65 -10.31
CA THR A 31 49.80 2.09 -8.90
C THR A 31 48.41 2.55 -8.51
N PRO A 32 47.86 2.08 -7.36
CA PRO A 32 46.60 2.62 -6.88
C PRO A 32 46.84 4.05 -6.40
N THR A 33 46.38 5.03 -7.16
CA THR A 33 46.19 6.39 -6.65
C THR A 33 45.21 6.35 -5.51
N PRO A 34 45.49 7.00 -4.37
CA PRO A 34 44.55 7.07 -3.28
C PRO A 34 43.36 7.93 -3.69
N HIS A 35 42.24 7.31 -4.00
CA HIS A 35 40.95 7.96 -4.08
C HIS A 35 40.48 8.34 -2.67
N SER A 36 41.11 9.34 -2.12
CA SER A 36 40.62 10.07 -0.95
C SER A 36 40.18 11.44 -1.41
N LEU A 37 38.93 11.53 -1.91
CA LEU A 37 38.13 12.76 -2.01
C LEU A 37 36.75 12.43 -2.65
N LEU A 38 36.08 11.41 -2.13
CA LEU A 38 34.61 11.38 -2.14
C LEU A 38 34.18 11.61 -0.70
N PRO A 39 33.24 12.51 -0.43
CA PRO A 39 32.71 12.65 0.92
C PRO A 39 32.01 11.34 1.28
N THR A 40 32.67 10.54 2.11
CA THR A 40 32.06 9.41 2.81
C THR A 40 31.10 9.94 3.84
N SER A 41 29.96 10.46 3.39
CA SER A 41 28.82 10.81 4.23
C SER A 41 27.75 9.74 4.15
N TYR A 42 28.11 8.50 4.43
CA TYR A 42 27.15 7.46 4.79
C TYR A 42 27.78 6.43 5.73
N SER A 43 28.46 6.95 6.76
CA SER A 43 28.81 6.20 7.96
C SER A 43 27.88 6.63 9.09
N LYS A 44 26.58 6.41 8.93
CA LYS A 44 25.58 6.61 9.98
C LYS A 44 24.97 5.28 10.43
N SER A 45 25.79 4.21 10.41
CA SER A 45 25.36 2.89 10.90
C SER A 45 25.84 2.57 12.33
N ALA A 46 26.22 3.57 13.12
CA ALA A 46 26.78 3.31 14.46
C ALA A 46 25.99 3.87 15.63
N ASN A 47 24.80 4.45 15.44
CA ASN A 47 23.96 4.93 16.56
C ASN A 47 22.47 4.58 16.38
N MET A 48 22.16 3.39 15.87
CA MET A 48 20.76 2.90 15.72
C MET A 48 20.26 2.10 16.94
N ASN A 49 20.85 2.25 18.12
CA ASN A 49 20.49 1.47 19.31
C ASN A 49 19.81 2.28 20.43
N SER A 50 19.09 3.36 20.11
CA SER A 50 18.30 4.08 21.12
C SER A 50 16.79 3.81 21.07
N GLY A 51 16.34 2.94 20.16
CA GLY A 51 14.93 2.50 20.11
C GLY A 51 14.68 1.28 20.99
N ILE A 52 13.45 1.12 21.50
CA ILE A 52 13.02 -0.09 22.20
C ILE A 52 13.14 -1.27 21.24
N ASP A 53 14.09 -2.16 21.48
CA ASP A 53 14.16 -3.45 20.79
C ASP A 53 13.08 -4.39 21.34
N LEU A 54 11.85 -4.23 20.80
CA LEU A 54 10.70 -5.05 21.19
C LEU A 54 10.97 -6.54 20.95
N GLN A 55 11.76 -6.85 19.93
CA GLN A 55 12.13 -8.23 19.62
C GLN A 55 13.08 -8.79 20.67
N GLY A 56 14.13 -8.06 21.00
CA GLY A 56 15.11 -8.45 22.01
C GLY A 56 14.46 -8.64 23.37
N THR A 57 13.72 -7.63 23.85
CA THR A 57 13.04 -7.67 25.16
C THR A 57 12.00 -8.78 25.24
N PHE A 58 11.25 -9.06 24.18
CA PHE A 58 10.27 -10.16 24.17
C PHE A 58 10.96 -11.53 24.19
N ILE A 59 12.04 -11.71 23.42
CA ILE A 59 12.81 -12.95 23.41
C ILE A 59 13.49 -13.18 24.77
N GLU A 60 14.07 -12.14 25.39
CA GLU A 60 14.66 -12.22 26.72
C GLU A 60 13.64 -12.62 27.78
N THR A 61 12.44 -11.99 27.78
CA THR A 61 11.37 -12.34 28.72
C THR A 61 10.89 -13.79 28.55
N LEU A 62 10.84 -14.32 27.33
CA LEU A 62 10.51 -15.74 27.08
C LEU A 62 11.64 -16.68 27.51
N MET A 63 12.89 -16.26 27.37
CA MET A 63 14.04 -17.03 27.84
C MET A 63 14.10 -17.08 29.37
N ASP A 64 13.76 -15.97 30.04
CA ASP A 64 13.63 -15.92 31.50
C ASP A 64 12.51 -16.82 32.05
N LEU A 65 11.46 -17.08 31.25
CA LEU A 65 10.41 -18.05 31.52
C LEU A 65 10.83 -19.52 31.25
N GLY A 66 12.10 -19.74 30.84
CA GLY A 66 12.67 -21.07 30.64
C GLY A 66 12.52 -21.67 29.23
N LEU A 67 12.12 -20.85 28.24
CA LEU A 67 12.01 -21.31 26.86
C LEU A 67 13.36 -21.20 26.15
N PRO A 68 13.77 -22.21 25.33
CA PRO A 68 15.00 -22.11 24.56
C PRO A 68 14.90 -21.02 23.49
N ALA A 69 16.01 -20.33 23.19
CA ALA A 69 16.07 -19.18 22.27
C ALA A 69 15.48 -19.47 20.87
N GLY A 70 15.57 -20.73 20.39
CA GLY A 70 14.98 -21.14 19.11
C GLY A 70 13.46 -21.11 19.12
N THR A 71 12.82 -21.58 20.19
CA THR A 71 11.35 -21.55 20.35
C THR A 71 10.84 -20.12 20.57
N ALA A 72 11.57 -19.31 21.34
CA ALA A 72 11.23 -17.89 21.56
C ALA A 72 11.22 -17.11 20.23
N LYS A 73 12.21 -17.30 19.37
CA LYS A 73 12.24 -16.73 18.01
C LYS A 73 11.11 -17.23 17.12
N ALA A 74 10.78 -18.53 17.18
CA ALA A 74 9.68 -19.11 16.41
C ALA A 74 8.31 -18.55 16.82
N ILE A 75 8.12 -18.23 18.10
CA ILE A 75 6.90 -17.56 18.59
C ILE A 75 6.85 -16.10 18.19
N TRP A 76 7.99 -15.40 18.19
CA TRP A 76 8.04 -13.99 17.77
C TRP A 76 7.70 -13.81 16.29
N MET A 77 8.15 -14.72 15.41
CA MET A 77 8.04 -14.55 13.96
C MET A 77 6.60 -14.29 13.46
N PRO A 78 5.55 -15.03 13.86
CA PRO A 78 4.17 -14.77 13.43
C PRO A 78 3.49 -13.64 14.21
N LEU A 79 3.97 -13.25 15.38
CA LEU A 79 3.29 -12.33 16.29
C LEU A 79 3.04 -10.94 15.68
N PRO A 80 4.02 -10.24 15.09
CA PRO A 80 3.79 -8.94 14.46
C PRO A 80 2.80 -9.03 13.29
N MET A 81 2.83 -10.11 12.51
CA MET A 81 1.91 -10.34 11.41
C MET A 81 0.47 -10.54 11.90
N ILE A 82 0.27 -11.32 12.95
CA ILE A 82 -1.05 -11.53 13.58
C ILE A 82 -1.58 -10.20 14.14
N LEU A 83 -0.76 -9.45 14.87
CA LEU A 83 -1.13 -8.15 15.41
C LEU A 83 -1.53 -7.15 14.31
N MET A 84 -0.81 -7.18 13.19
CA MET A 84 -1.12 -6.35 12.04
C MET A 84 -2.47 -6.72 11.39
N ILE A 85 -2.75 -8.02 11.20
CA ILE A 85 -4.03 -8.49 10.66
C ILE A 85 -5.18 -8.07 11.59
N ILE A 86 -5.00 -8.23 12.90
CA ILE A 86 -5.98 -7.76 13.90
C ILE A 86 -6.14 -6.24 13.81
N GLY A 87 -5.04 -5.48 13.74
CA GLY A 87 -5.05 -4.03 13.62
C GLY A 87 -5.78 -3.55 12.34
N ALA A 88 -5.49 -4.17 11.20
CA ALA A 88 -6.17 -3.89 9.93
C ALA A 88 -7.68 -4.21 10.02
N THR A 89 -8.04 -5.35 10.61
CA THR A 89 -9.45 -5.74 10.80
C THR A 89 -10.18 -4.76 11.73
N VAL A 90 -9.56 -4.37 12.86
CA VAL A 90 -10.12 -3.33 13.75
C VAL A 90 -10.25 -2.01 13.00
N GLY A 91 -9.26 -1.64 12.19
CA GLY A 91 -9.33 -0.47 11.32
C GLY A 91 -10.56 -0.49 10.41
N VAL A 92 -10.87 -1.62 9.78
CA VAL A 92 -12.08 -1.78 8.97
C VAL A 92 -13.36 -1.63 9.79
N LEU A 93 -13.42 -2.22 11.00
CA LEU A 93 -14.58 -2.08 11.87
C LEU A 93 -14.85 -0.60 12.23
N VAL A 94 -13.79 0.16 12.51
CA VAL A 94 -13.87 1.60 12.76
C VAL A 94 -14.32 2.34 11.51
N THR A 95 -13.77 2.01 10.34
CA THR A 95 -14.12 2.66 9.07
C THR A 95 -15.60 2.43 8.70
N THR A 96 -16.10 1.21 8.81
CA THR A 96 -17.50 0.89 8.53
C THR A 96 -18.46 1.57 9.52
N TRP A 97 -18.06 1.69 10.79
CA TRP A 97 -18.83 2.45 11.77
C TRP A 97 -18.85 3.94 11.44
N LEU A 98 -17.70 4.55 11.10
CA LEU A 98 -17.58 5.94 10.69
C LEU A 98 -18.44 6.23 9.46
N GLU A 99 -18.37 5.37 8.44
CA GLU A 99 -19.15 5.52 7.22
C GLU A 99 -20.67 5.55 7.51
N ARG A 100 -21.16 4.66 8.39
CA ARG A 100 -22.57 4.65 8.78
C ARG A 100 -22.96 5.89 9.59
N LYS A 101 -22.10 6.38 10.47
CA LYS A 101 -22.35 7.60 11.26
C LYS A 101 -22.37 8.84 10.38
N ILE A 102 -21.38 9.00 9.51
CA ILE A 102 -21.27 10.14 8.58
C ILE A 102 -22.45 10.12 7.59
N SER A 103 -22.78 8.94 7.05
CA SER A 103 -23.92 8.76 6.15
C SER A 103 -25.22 9.16 6.81
N ALA A 104 -25.43 8.73 8.05
CA ALA A 104 -26.63 9.07 8.83
C ALA A 104 -26.71 10.57 9.09
N SER A 105 -25.60 11.20 9.44
CA SER A 105 -25.50 12.65 9.63
C SER A 105 -25.83 13.42 8.35
N ALA A 106 -25.27 12.99 7.20
CA ALA A 106 -25.56 13.61 5.90
C ALA A 106 -27.03 13.47 5.50
N GLN A 107 -27.69 12.38 5.89
CA GLN A 107 -29.13 12.13 5.63
C GLN A 107 -30.05 12.65 6.75
N GLN A 108 -29.54 13.37 7.74
CA GLN A 108 -30.29 13.89 8.89
C GLN A 108 -31.06 12.78 9.66
N ARG A 109 -30.45 11.60 9.81
CA ARG A 109 -30.99 10.49 10.58
C ARG A 109 -30.00 10.01 11.63
N ILE A 110 -30.51 9.28 12.65
CA ILE A 110 -29.67 8.68 13.70
C ILE A 110 -28.95 7.46 13.11
N GLY A 111 -27.61 7.42 13.23
CA GLY A 111 -26.80 6.26 12.87
C GLY A 111 -26.88 5.14 13.92
N PRO A 112 -26.05 4.07 13.79
CA PRO A 112 -26.00 2.99 14.77
C PRO A 112 -25.74 3.54 16.18
N GLU A 113 -26.60 3.21 17.16
CA GLU A 113 -26.52 3.76 18.50
C GLU A 113 -26.68 2.70 19.59
N TYR A 114 -27.56 1.71 19.40
CA TYR A 114 -27.99 0.78 20.47
C TYR A 114 -27.04 -0.42 20.69
N ILE A 115 -26.18 -0.78 19.73
CA ILE A 115 -25.30 -1.94 19.83
C ILE A 115 -23.94 -1.50 20.37
N GLY A 116 -23.76 -1.57 21.68
CA GLY A 116 -22.57 -1.09 22.39
C GLY A 116 -22.51 0.44 22.50
N PRO A 117 -21.41 1.01 23.07
CA PRO A 117 -21.27 2.45 23.21
C PRO A 117 -21.24 3.11 21.84
N PHE A 118 -22.19 4.04 21.59
CA PHE A 118 -22.33 4.78 20.32
C PHE A 118 -22.51 3.88 19.06
N GLY A 119 -22.92 2.61 19.22
CA GLY A 119 -23.10 1.68 18.10
C GLY A 119 -21.81 1.08 17.55
N LEU A 120 -20.70 1.14 18.29
CA LEU A 120 -19.36 0.70 17.83
C LEU A 120 -19.28 -0.82 17.61
N LEU A 121 -20.14 -1.60 18.25
CA LEU A 121 -20.19 -3.05 18.09
C LEU A 121 -21.07 -3.50 16.88
N ALA A 122 -21.74 -2.60 16.20
CA ALA A 122 -22.58 -2.95 15.06
C ALA A 122 -21.79 -3.65 13.92
N PRO A 123 -20.60 -3.19 13.49
CA PRO A 123 -19.80 -3.89 12.48
C PRO A 123 -19.31 -5.27 12.94
N VAL A 124 -19.06 -5.44 14.26
CA VAL A 124 -18.70 -6.75 14.81
C VAL A 124 -19.87 -7.73 14.69
N ALA A 125 -21.09 -7.28 15.00
CA ALA A 125 -22.29 -8.09 14.83
C ALA A 125 -22.53 -8.48 13.35
N ASP A 126 -22.25 -7.56 12.42
CA ASP A 126 -22.32 -7.84 10.98
C ASP A 126 -21.27 -8.88 10.54
N GLY A 127 -20.06 -8.79 11.05
CA GLY A 127 -19.00 -9.78 10.81
C GLY A 127 -19.40 -11.18 11.34
N LEU A 128 -19.88 -11.26 12.59
CA LEU A 128 -20.34 -12.51 13.18
C LEU A 128 -21.50 -13.12 12.39
N LYS A 129 -22.44 -12.30 11.94
CA LYS A 129 -23.55 -12.77 11.08
C LYS A 129 -23.04 -13.46 9.82
N LEU A 130 -21.99 -12.93 9.17
CA LEU A 130 -21.40 -13.51 7.96
C LEU A 130 -20.69 -14.84 8.24
N VAL A 131 -20.05 -14.98 9.41
CA VAL A 131 -19.39 -16.22 9.84
C VAL A 131 -20.42 -17.36 10.04
N PHE A 132 -21.58 -17.06 10.64
CA PHE A 132 -22.62 -18.05 10.89
C PHE A 132 -23.57 -18.28 9.69
N LYS A 133 -23.47 -17.44 8.65
CA LYS A 133 -24.31 -17.57 7.46
C LYS A 133 -23.82 -18.73 6.58
N GLU A 134 -24.78 -19.49 6.03
CA GLU A 134 -24.51 -20.59 5.10
C GLU A 134 -23.74 -20.12 3.87
N ASP A 135 -22.69 -20.87 3.49
CA ASP A 135 -21.91 -20.65 2.28
C ASP A 135 -22.55 -21.42 1.12
N VAL A 136 -23.27 -20.71 0.27
CA VAL A 136 -23.96 -21.27 -0.89
C VAL A 136 -23.08 -21.12 -2.12
N THR A 137 -22.79 -22.23 -2.80
CA THR A 137 -22.08 -22.24 -4.09
C THR A 137 -23.07 -22.59 -5.21
N PRO A 138 -23.14 -21.81 -6.30
CA PRO A 138 -24.01 -22.12 -7.43
C PRO A 138 -23.63 -23.44 -8.09
N ALA A 139 -24.63 -24.24 -8.48
CA ALA A 139 -24.40 -25.59 -9.05
C ALA A 139 -23.60 -25.61 -10.36
N LYS A 140 -23.58 -24.48 -11.11
CA LYS A 140 -22.85 -24.34 -12.38
C LYS A 140 -21.58 -23.52 -12.25
N SER A 141 -21.19 -23.13 -11.04
CA SER A 141 -19.93 -22.40 -10.80
C SER A 141 -18.72 -23.34 -10.84
N ASP A 142 -17.54 -22.78 -11.14
CA ASP A 142 -16.27 -23.49 -10.96
C ASP A 142 -15.84 -23.36 -9.50
N PRO A 143 -15.94 -24.43 -8.66
CA PRO A 143 -15.74 -24.34 -7.22
C PRO A 143 -14.31 -23.95 -6.83
N LEU A 144 -13.30 -24.31 -7.64
CA LEU A 144 -11.90 -23.97 -7.36
C LEU A 144 -11.67 -22.48 -7.57
N LEU A 145 -12.06 -21.94 -8.73
CA LEU A 145 -11.89 -20.51 -9.04
C LEU A 145 -12.79 -19.65 -8.15
N PHE A 146 -14.00 -20.13 -7.82
CA PHE A 146 -14.94 -19.46 -6.93
C PHE A 146 -14.42 -19.28 -5.50
N THR A 147 -13.54 -20.20 -5.05
CA THR A 147 -12.93 -20.10 -3.72
C THR A 147 -11.58 -19.34 -3.79
N LEU A 148 -10.80 -19.51 -4.85
CA LEU A 148 -9.52 -18.82 -5.02
C LEU A 148 -9.68 -17.31 -5.29
N GLY A 149 -10.76 -16.88 -5.98
CA GLY A 149 -11.00 -15.48 -6.28
C GLY A 149 -10.92 -14.59 -5.04
N PRO A 150 -11.76 -14.78 -4.02
CA PRO A 150 -11.71 -13.98 -2.79
C PRO A 150 -10.36 -14.04 -2.06
N ILE A 151 -9.68 -15.16 -2.08
CA ILE A 151 -8.34 -15.31 -1.45
C ILE A 151 -7.31 -14.43 -2.18
N LEU A 152 -7.30 -14.44 -3.51
CA LEU A 152 -6.39 -13.63 -4.31
C LEU A 152 -6.67 -12.12 -4.21
N VAL A 153 -7.90 -11.73 -3.89
CA VAL A 153 -8.22 -10.32 -3.64
C VAL A 153 -7.75 -9.88 -2.25
N VAL A 154 -7.99 -10.69 -1.23
CA VAL A 154 -7.74 -10.33 0.18
C VAL A 154 -6.27 -10.44 0.57
N LEU A 155 -5.60 -11.53 0.17
CA LEU A 155 -4.25 -11.85 0.64
C LEU A 155 -3.21 -10.78 0.26
N PRO A 156 -3.14 -10.26 -0.99
CA PRO A 156 -2.17 -9.23 -1.36
C PRO A 156 -2.35 -7.94 -0.55
N VAL A 157 -3.60 -7.55 -0.27
CA VAL A 157 -3.89 -6.34 0.50
C VAL A 157 -3.37 -6.46 1.93
N PHE A 158 -3.61 -7.61 2.60
CA PHE A 158 -3.07 -7.83 3.95
C PHE A 158 -1.54 -7.88 3.97
N VAL A 159 -0.91 -8.51 2.97
CA VAL A 159 0.56 -8.54 2.87
C VAL A 159 1.13 -7.14 2.68
N SER A 160 0.42 -6.27 1.97
CA SER A 160 0.85 -4.88 1.75
C SER A 160 0.93 -4.04 3.04
N TYR A 161 0.19 -4.40 4.10
CA TYR A 161 0.32 -3.73 5.40
C TYR A 161 1.70 -3.91 6.06
N LEU A 162 2.43 -4.97 5.72
CA LEU A 162 3.79 -5.21 6.24
C LEU A 162 4.77 -4.08 5.88
N ILE A 163 4.46 -3.34 4.82
CA ILE A 163 5.31 -2.28 4.26
C ILE A 163 5.10 -0.95 4.99
N VAL A 164 3.96 -0.79 5.70
CA VAL A 164 3.60 0.45 6.38
C VAL A 164 4.41 0.61 7.66
N PRO A 165 5.28 1.62 7.76
CA PRO A 165 6.00 1.91 8.99
C PRO A 165 5.11 2.77 9.91
N PHE A 166 4.90 2.32 11.12
CA PHE A 166 4.13 3.04 12.14
C PHE A 166 4.99 3.91 13.06
N GLY A 167 6.32 3.80 12.98
CA GLY A 167 7.28 4.56 13.75
C GLY A 167 8.70 4.25 13.29
N GLN A 168 9.69 5.01 13.74
CA GLN A 168 11.09 4.89 13.33
C GLN A 168 11.65 3.46 13.60
N ASN A 169 11.23 2.84 14.71
CA ASN A 169 11.62 1.48 15.11
C ASN A 169 10.44 0.50 15.13
N LEU A 170 9.25 0.92 14.65
CA LEU A 170 8.02 0.13 14.64
C LEU A 170 7.61 -0.26 13.21
N ALA A 171 8.59 -0.57 12.38
CA ALA A 171 8.34 -1.24 11.09
C ALA A 171 8.35 -2.76 11.32
N ILE A 172 7.30 -3.45 10.90
CA ILE A 172 7.20 -4.92 11.02
C ILE A 172 8.33 -5.58 10.24
N THR A 173 8.60 -5.06 9.04
CA THR A 173 9.71 -5.50 8.19
C THR A 173 10.37 -4.28 7.56
N ASN A 174 11.69 -4.19 7.66
CA ASN A 174 12.44 -3.19 6.91
C ASN A 174 12.75 -3.74 5.52
N VAL A 175 11.82 -3.54 4.59
CA VAL A 175 11.99 -3.96 3.19
C VAL A 175 12.57 -2.80 2.40
N GLY A 176 13.82 -2.93 1.96
CA GLY A 176 14.49 -1.90 1.16
C GLY A 176 13.79 -1.54 -0.16
N MET A 177 12.86 -2.40 -0.62
CA MET A 177 12.02 -2.20 -1.81
C MET A 177 10.52 -2.17 -1.46
N GLY A 178 10.15 -1.58 -0.32
CA GLY A 178 8.78 -1.61 0.18
C GLY A 178 7.76 -1.04 -0.80
N VAL A 179 8.04 0.11 -1.39
CA VAL A 179 7.16 0.75 -2.38
C VAL A 179 6.93 -0.12 -3.61
N PHE A 180 7.99 -0.74 -4.14
CA PHE A 180 7.88 -1.64 -5.29
C PHE A 180 7.07 -2.90 -4.97
N LEU A 181 7.27 -3.46 -3.78
CA LEU A 181 6.51 -4.62 -3.31
C LEU A 181 5.00 -4.31 -3.22
N TRP A 182 4.63 -3.12 -2.71
CA TRP A 182 3.23 -2.72 -2.67
C TRP A 182 2.59 -2.65 -4.07
N VAL A 183 3.21 -1.94 -5.00
CA VAL A 183 2.70 -1.84 -6.38
C VAL A 183 2.59 -3.22 -7.05
N SER A 184 3.56 -4.13 -6.79
CA SER A 184 3.49 -5.49 -7.33
C SER A 184 2.37 -6.33 -6.72
N LEU A 185 2.03 -6.11 -5.45
CA LEU A 185 0.95 -6.82 -4.77
C LEU A 185 -0.42 -6.29 -5.20
N SER A 186 -0.56 -4.96 -5.45
CA SER A 186 -1.82 -4.39 -5.94
C SER A 186 -2.21 -4.97 -7.31
N SER A 187 -1.24 -5.25 -8.19
CA SER A 187 -1.46 -5.86 -9.51
C SER A 187 -2.09 -7.26 -9.48
N ILE A 188 -2.08 -7.95 -8.33
CA ILE A 188 -2.69 -9.27 -8.18
C ILE A 188 -4.20 -9.15 -7.94
N GLN A 189 -4.66 -8.08 -7.31
CA GLN A 189 -6.06 -7.89 -6.95
C GLN A 189 -7.02 -7.94 -8.16
N PRO A 190 -6.76 -7.27 -9.30
CA PRO A 190 -7.63 -7.34 -10.49
C PRO A 190 -7.81 -8.75 -11.03
N ILE A 191 -6.78 -9.60 -10.92
CA ILE A 191 -6.84 -11.01 -11.33
C ILE A 191 -7.84 -11.77 -10.45
N GLY A 192 -7.80 -11.54 -9.13
CA GLY A 192 -8.74 -12.14 -8.18
C GLY A 192 -10.19 -11.73 -8.44
N LEU A 193 -10.45 -10.44 -8.74
CA LEU A 193 -11.76 -9.91 -9.08
C LEU A 193 -12.31 -10.50 -10.39
N LEU A 194 -11.47 -10.61 -11.41
CA LEU A 194 -11.82 -11.24 -12.67
C LEU A 194 -12.16 -12.73 -12.49
N MET A 195 -11.35 -13.45 -11.69
CA MET A 195 -11.61 -14.85 -11.36
C MET A 195 -12.94 -15.02 -10.62
N ALA A 196 -13.23 -14.17 -9.65
CA ALA A 196 -14.48 -14.18 -8.90
C ALA A 196 -15.69 -13.98 -9.83
N GLY A 197 -15.62 -12.99 -10.73
CA GLY A 197 -16.66 -12.73 -11.72
C GLY A 197 -16.88 -13.89 -12.69
N TYR A 198 -15.79 -14.48 -13.21
CA TYR A 198 -15.85 -15.59 -14.16
C TYR A 198 -16.39 -16.88 -13.51
N ALA A 199 -15.90 -17.22 -12.32
CA ALA A 199 -16.23 -18.46 -11.62
C ALA A 199 -17.70 -18.57 -11.26
N SER A 200 -18.39 -17.46 -11.09
CA SER A 200 -19.82 -17.39 -10.73
C SER A 200 -20.77 -17.89 -11.84
N ASN A 201 -20.28 -18.07 -13.07
CA ASN A 201 -21.06 -18.46 -14.25
C ASN A 201 -22.36 -17.66 -14.45
N ASN A 202 -22.31 -16.38 -14.08
CA ASN A 202 -23.41 -15.42 -14.25
C ASN A 202 -22.93 -14.27 -15.13
N LYS A 203 -23.72 -13.88 -16.12
CA LYS A 203 -23.38 -12.78 -17.05
C LYS A 203 -23.20 -11.43 -16.36
N TYR A 204 -23.97 -11.14 -15.33
CA TYR A 204 -23.84 -9.90 -14.57
C TYR A 204 -22.56 -9.90 -13.70
N SER A 205 -22.25 -11.03 -13.10
CA SER A 205 -21.04 -11.21 -12.31
C SER A 205 -19.79 -11.11 -13.18
N LEU A 206 -19.81 -11.71 -14.38
CA LEU A 206 -18.71 -11.59 -15.34
C LEU A 206 -18.50 -10.13 -15.80
N LEU A 207 -19.59 -9.41 -16.12
CA LEU A 207 -19.50 -8.00 -16.50
C LEU A 207 -18.95 -7.14 -15.35
N GLY A 208 -19.38 -7.39 -14.10
CA GLY A 208 -18.83 -6.72 -12.91
C GLY A 208 -17.33 -6.97 -12.73
N GLY A 209 -16.89 -8.23 -12.85
CA GLY A 209 -15.47 -8.59 -12.76
C GLY A 209 -14.62 -7.97 -13.88
N LEU A 210 -15.13 -7.91 -15.12
CA LEU A 210 -14.45 -7.24 -16.23
C LEU A 210 -14.34 -5.72 -16.02
N ARG A 211 -15.41 -5.09 -15.49
CA ARG A 211 -15.39 -3.66 -15.15
C ARG A 211 -14.39 -3.36 -14.02
N ALA A 212 -14.37 -4.19 -12.97
CA ALA A 212 -13.42 -4.08 -11.88
C ALA A 212 -11.97 -4.17 -12.36
N ALA A 213 -11.65 -5.22 -13.13
CA ALA A 213 -10.30 -5.41 -13.66
C ALA A 213 -9.88 -4.28 -14.61
N ALA A 214 -10.78 -3.82 -15.49
CA ALA A 214 -10.47 -2.71 -16.39
C ALA A 214 -10.23 -1.40 -15.63
N GLN A 215 -10.99 -1.13 -14.58
CA GLN A 215 -10.79 0.02 -13.70
C GLN A 215 -9.45 -0.05 -12.98
N SER A 216 -9.18 -1.14 -12.26
CA SER A 216 -7.94 -1.29 -11.48
C SER A 216 -6.70 -1.18 -12.36
N ILE A 217 -6.62 -1.88 -13.51
CA ILE A 217 -5.48 -1.81 -14.44
C ILE A 217 -5.29 -0.38 -14.97
N SER A 218 -6.38 0.34 -15.26
CA SER A 218 -6.30 1.69 -15.81
C SER A 218 -5.77 2.72 -14.81
N TYR A 219 -6.05 2.55 -13.53
CA TYR A 219 -5.65 3.49 -12.48
C TYR A 219 -4.36 3.11 -11.76
N GLU A 220 -3.95 1.85 -11.82
CA GLU A 220 -2.67 1.38 -11.29
C GLU A 220 -1.47 2.08 -11.95
N ILE A 221 -1.53 2.34 -13.26
CA ILE A 221 -0.44 3.00 -13.99
C ILE A 221 -0.22 4.44 -13.53
N PRO A 222 -1.22 5.35 -13.51
CA PRO A 222 -1.07 6.69 -12.96
C PRO A 222 -0.65 6.70 -11.50
N LEU A 223 -1.16 5.75 -10.70
CA LEU A 223 -0.80 5.58 -9.30
C LEU A 223 0.69 5.27 -9.15
N ALA A 224 1.18 4.25 -9.85
CA ALA A 224 2.59 3.86 -9.84
C ALA A 224 3.51 5.01 -10.31
N LEU A 225 3.12 5.77 -11.33
CA LEU A 225 3.89 6.93 -11.82
C LEU A 225 3.94 8.06 -10.79
N SER A 226 2.85 8.32 -10.05
CA SER A 226 2.83 9.33 -9.00
C SER A 226 3.74 8.95 -7.82
N VAL A 227 3.76 7.68 -7.45
CA VAL A 227 4.64 7.13 -6.43
C VAL A 227 6.11 7.14 -6.88
N LEU A 228 6.36 6.79 -8.14
CA LEU A 228 7.71 6.83 -8.71
C LEU A 228 8.32 8.24 -8.67
N ALA A 229 7.51 9.29 -8.80
CA ALA A 229 7.97 10.67 -8.64
C ALA A 229 8.50 10.94 -7.22
N ILE A 230 7.85 10.38 -6.17
CA ILE A 230 8.33 10.48 -4.79
C ILE A 230 9.61 9.67 -4.58
N VAL A 231 9.63 8.43 -5.08
CA VAL A 231 10.82 7.56 -5.04
C VAL A 231 12.01 8.24 -5.70
N MET A 232 11.78 8.92 -6.83
CA MET A 232 12.82 9.67 -7.51
C MET A 232 13.31 10.86 -6.67
N MET A 233 12.46 11.54 -5.90
CA MET A 233 12.87 12.59 -4.96
C MET A 233 13.70 12.04 -3.81
N SER A 234 13.26 10.96 -3.20
CA SER A 234 13.90 10.36 -2.02
C SER A 234 15.15 9.52 -2.33
N ASN A 235 15.38 9.13 -3.60
CA ASN A 235 16.43 8.17 -4.01
C ASN A 235 16.34 6.83 -3.29
N SER A 236 15.22 6.50 -2.67
CA SER A 236 15.01 5.26 -1.94
C SER A 236 13.63 4.67 -2.23
N LEU A 237 13.55 3.33 -2.29
CA LEU A 237 12.31 2.56 -2.38
C LEU A 237 11.80 2.14 -0.99
N SER A 238 12.57 2.44 0.07
CA SER A 238 12.19 2.16 1.44
C SER A 238 11.18 3.20 1.93
N THR A 239 10.06 2.73 2.49
CA THR A 239 9.03 3.59 3.09
C THR A 239 9.55 4.35 4.31
N ILE A 240 10.50 3.76 5.05
CA ILE A 240 11.13 4.37 6.22
C ILE A 240 11.96 5.58 5.80
N ASP A 241 12.85 5.41 4.82
CA ASP A 241 13.72 6.48 4.32
C ASP A 241 12.93 7.65 3.75
N ILE A 242 11.78 7.34 3.08
CA ILE A 242 10.88 8.36 2.54
C ILE A 242 10.29 9.22 3.66
N VAL A 243 9.91 8.63 4.80
CA VAL A 243 9.39 9.38 5.95
C VAL A 243 10.51 10.17 6.63
N GLU A 244 11.67 9.56 6.87
CA GLU A 244 12.81 10.23 7.51
C GLU A 244 13.26 11.48 6.73
N GLN A 245 13.22 11.43 5.40
CA GLN A 245 13.54 12.59 4.58
C GLN A 245 12.52 13.73 4.71
N GLN A 246 11.27 13.41 5.03
CA GLN A 246 10.23 14.41 5.25
C GLN A 246 10.30 15.05 6.64
N SER A 247 10.88 14.38 7.64
CA SER A 247 10.88 14.82 9.05
C SER A 247 11.75 16.05 9.33
N GLY A 248 12.67 16.40 8.43
CA GLY A 248 13.68 17.43 8.69
C GLY A 248 13.16 18.86 8.92
N TYR A 249 12.01 19.22 8.35
CA TYR A 249 11.41 20.56 8.42
C TYR A 249 9.97 20.57 8.99
N GLY A 250 9.56 19.53 9.72
CA GLY A 250 8.20 19.36 10.21
C GLY A 250 7.15 19.43 9.08
N ILE A 251 6.03 20.11 9.30
CA ILE A 251 4.92 20.21 8.30
C ILE A 251 5.39 20.71 6.93
N LEU A 252 6.34 21.64 6.89
CA LEU A 252 6.86 22.20 5.62
C LEU A 252 7.75 21.21 4.85
N GLY A 253 8.28 20.19 5.52
CA GLY A 253 9.04 19.11 4.90
C GLY A 253 8.21 18.07 4.16
N TRP A 254 6.89 18.06 4.36
CA TRP A 254 6.02 17.05 3.77
C TRP A 254 5.99 17.14 2.24
N ASN A 255 5.96 15.99 1.60
CA ASN A 255 5.96 15.90 0.14
C ASN A 255 4.72 16.48 -0.53
N ILE A 256 3.64 16.71 0.20
CA ILE A 256 2.44 17.39 -0.32
C ILE A 256 2.76 18.77 -0.89
N TRP A 257 3.70 19.50 -0.27
CA TRP A 257 4.11 20.83 -0.73
C TRP A 257 5.08 20.78 -1.90
N ARG A 258 5.94 19.74 -1.94
CA ARG A 258 6.91 19.55 -3.01
C ARG A 258 6.29 18.94 -4.26
N GLN A 259 5.21 18.14 -4.09
CA GLN A 259 4.56 17.38 -5.15
C GLN A 259 3.03 17.49 -5.11
N PRO A 260 2.44 18.69 -5.19
CA PRO A 260 0.98 18.86 -5.11
C PRO A 260 0.23 18.15 -6.24
N LEU A 261 0.84 18.09 -7.44
CA LEU A 261 0.28 17.42 -8.61
C LEU A 261 0.27 15.91 -8.41
N GLY A 262 1.39 15.33 -7.95
CA GLY A 262 1.49 13.91 -7.61
C GLY A 262 0.51 13.51 -6.52
N PHE A 263 0.30 14.36 -5.51
CA PHE A 263 -0.70 14.20 -4.45
C PHE A 263 -2.11 14.02 -5.01
N ILE A 264 -2.55 14.91 -5.91
CA ILE A 264 -3.91 14.87 -6.50
C ILE A 264 -4.07 13.61 -7.37
N ILE A 265 -3.06 13.29 -8.19
CA ILE A 265 -3.09 12.09 -9.05
C ILE A 265 -3.19 10.83 -8.20
N PHE A 266 -2.33 10.70 -7.18
CA PHE A 266 -2.34 9.56 -6.26
C PHE A 266 -3.70 9.41 -5.58
N TRP A 267 -4.28 10.52 -5.09
CA TRP A 267 -5.56 10.51 -4.40
C TRP A 267 -6.70 10.00 -5.29
N ILE A 268 -6.81 10.51 -6.51
CA ILE A 268 -7.83 10.08 -7.46
C ILE A 268 -7.63 8.62 -7.85
N ALA A 269 -6.39 8.22 -8.15
CA ALA A 269 -6.07 6.86 -8.54
C ALA A 269 -6.31 5.84 -7.41
N ALA A 270 -5.93 6.17 -6.18
CA ALA A 270 -6.15 5.32 -5.02
C ALA A 270 -7.65 5.13 -4.70
N LEU A 271 -8.47 6.18 -4.83
CA LEU A 271 -9.93 6.06 -4.67
C LEU A 271 -10.54 5.16 -5.74
N ALA A 272 -10.07 5.25 -6.98
CA ALA A 272 -10.54 4.41 -8.07
C ALA A 272 -10.11 2.94 -7.89
N GLU A 273 -8.90 2.69 -7.37
CA GLU A 273 -8.41 1.33 -7.06
C GLU A 273 -9.20 0.68 -5.90
N CYS A 274 -9.65 1.49 -4.93
CA CYS A 274 -10.48 1.01 -3.81
C CYS A 274 -11.94 0.74 -4.22
N GLU A 275 -12.32 0.94 -5.47
CA GLU A 275 -13.70 0.74 -5.98
C GLU A 275 -14.75 1.52 -5.16
N ARG A 276 -14.39 2.72 -4.67
CA ARG A 276 -15.29 3.56 -3.86
C ARG A 276 -15.92 4.67 -4.67
N MET A 277 -17.14 5.07 -4.30
CA MET A 277 -17.80 6.21 -4.92
C MET A 277 -16.90 7.46 -4.90
N PRO A 278 -16.76 8.20 -6.00
CA PRO A 278 -17.59 8.18 -7.22
C PRO A 278 -17.26 7.08 -8.25
N PHE A 279 -16.28 6.21 -7.98
CA PHE A 279 -15.74 5.20 -8.91
C PHE A 279 -16.24 3.76 -8.62
N ASP A 280 -17.39 3.61 -7.98
CA ASP A 280 -18.04 2.34 -7.61
C ASP A 280 -18.83 1.74 -8.78
N LEU A 281 -18.13 1.42 -9.87
CA LEU A 281 -18.75 0.86 -11.08
C LEU A 281 -18.89 -0.67 -11.06
N PRO A 282 -17.98 -1.42 -10.42
CA PRO A 282 -18.09 -2.88 -10.35
C PRO A 282 -19.27 -3.39 -9.52
N GLU A 283 -19.67 -2.62 -8.49
CA GLU A 283 -20.76 -2.95 -7.58
C GLU A 283 -22.08 -2.22 -7.90
N ALA A 284 -22.17 -1.53 -9.04
CA ALA A 284 -23.31 -0.69 -9.40
C ALA A 284 -24.63 -1.48 -9.39
N GLU A 285 -25.37 -1.47 -8.27
CA GLU A 285 -26.62 -2.20 -8.07
C GLU A 285 -27.70 -1.81 -9.10
N GLU A 286 -27.69 -0.56 -9.54
CA GLU A 286 -28.64 -0.01 -10.50
C GLU A 286 -28.44 -0.55 -11.93
N GLU A 287 -27.21 -0.99 -12.29
CA GLU A 287 -26.87 -1.44 -13.65
C GLU A 287 -26.68 -2.96 -13.75
N ILE A 288 -25.97 -3.57 -12.80
CA ILE A 288 -25.48 -4.95 -12.86
C ILE A 288 -25.80 -5.76 -11.59
N VAL A 289 -26.85 -5.39 -10.88
CA VAL A 289 -27.37 -6.03 -9.64
C VAL A 289 -26.39 -5.84 -8.48
N ALA A 290 -25.31 -6.60 -8.39
CA ALA A 290 -24.23 -6.45 -7.44
C ALA A 290 -22.88 -6.85 -8.06
N GLY A 291 -22.79 -6.84 -9.38
CA GLY A 291 -21.58 -7.17 -10.11
C GLY A 291 -21.00 -8.53 -9.74
N TYR A 292 -19.68 -8.57 -9.48
CA TYR A 292 -18.99 -9.81 -9.13
C TYR A 292 -19.41 -10.40 -7.77
N LEU A 293 -20.06 -9.62 -6.90
CA LEU A 293 -20.55 -10.06 -5.59
C LEU A 293 -21.88 -10.83 -5.66
N THR A 294 -22.60 -10.83 -6.78
CA THR A 294 -23.99 -11.28 -6.91
C THR A 294 -24.21 -12.72 -6.43
N GLU A 295 -23.29 -13.64 -6.72
CA GLU A 295 -23.44 -15.07 -6.40
C GLU A 295 -22.72 -15.45 -5.08
N TYR A 296 -21.96 -14.54 -4.50
CA TYR A 296 -21.23 -14.81 -3.27
C TYR A 296 -22.11 -14.67 -2.04
N SER A 297 -21.95 -15.59 -1.07
CA SER A 297 -22.67 -15.58 0.21
C SER A 297 -21.74 -15.87 1.39
N GLY A 298 -22.23 -15.69 2.62
CA GLY A 298 -21.51 -16.00 3.85
C GLY A 298 -20.14 -15.35 3.94
N MET A 299 -19.14 -16.13 4.34
CA MET A 299 -17.76 -15.64 4.54
C MET A 299 -17.07 -15.20 3.25
N LYS A 300 -17.35 -15.83 2.10
CA LYS A 300 -16.74 -15.45 0.82
C LYS A 300 -17.16 -14.04 0.39
N PHE A 301 -18.46 -13.72 0.55
CA PHE A 301 -18.95 -12.35 0.36
C PHE A 301 -18.26 -11.39 1.35
N GLY A 302 -18.18 -11.80 2.64
CA GLY A 302 -17.53 -11.00 3.67
C GLY A 302 -16.07 -10.69 3.36
N LEU A 303 -15.31 -11.65 2.81
CA LEU A 303 -13.91 -11.45 2.43
C LEU A 303 -13.75 -10.43 1.30
N LEU A 304 -14.57 -10.53 0.24
CA LEU A 304 -14.53 -9.56 -0.87
C LEU A 304 -14.88 -8.16 -0.39
N TYR A 305 -15.92 -8.03 0.41
CA TYR A 305 -16.35 -6.76 0.99
C TYR A 305 -15.32 -6.19 1.98
N LEU A 306 -14.72 -7.06 2.81
CA LEU A 306 -13.63 -6.68 3.71
C LEU A 306 -12.43 -6.13 2.95
N SER A 307 -12.08 -6.76 1.82
CA SER A 307 -10.92 -6.35 1.01
C SER A 307 -10.99 -4.90 0.55
N SER A 308 -12.14 -4.44 0.08
CA SER A 308 -12.30 -3.05 -0.38
C SER A 308 -12.10 -2.04 0.75
N TYR A 309 -12.55 -2.35 1.99
CA TYR A 309 -12.31 -1.49 3.15
C TYR A 309 -10.87 -1.56 3.65
N VAL A 310 -10.27 -2.75 3.67
CA VAL A 310 -8.85 -2.92 4.04
C VAL A 310 -7.98 -2.13 3.07
N ASN A 311 -8.27 -2.19 1.76
CA ASN A 311 -7.54 -1.43 0.74
C ASN A 311 -7.72 0.08 0.92
N LEU A 312 -8.92 0.56 1.27
CA LEU A 312 -9.16 1.97 1.55
C LEU A 312 -8.32 2.49 2.73
N VAL A 313 -8.26 1.73 3.83
CA VAL A 313 -7.43 2.10 4.99
C VAL A 313 -5.95 2.02 4.64
N LEU A 314 -5.52 1.00 3.90
CA LEU A 314 -4.16 0.85 3.41
C LEU A 314 -3.73 2.03 2.54
N SER A 315 -4.58 2.42 1.58
CA SER A 315 -4.33 3.60 0.72
C SER A 315 -4.18 4.87 1.54
N GLY A 316 -5.01 5.07 2.57
CA GLY A 316 -4.88 6.18 3.51
C GLY A 316 -3.56 6.15 4.29
N LEU A 317 -3.13 4.97 4.77
CA LEU A 317 -1.85 4.79 5.46
C LEU A 317 -0.66 5.08 4.55
N LEU A 318 -0.65 4.52 3.35
CA LEU A 318 0.41 4.76 2.36
C LEU A 318 0.47 6.21 1.91
N PHE A 319 -0.71 6.84 1.78
CA PHE A 319 -0.80 8.26 1.50
C PHE A 319 -0.17 9.11 2.61
N SER A 320 -0.43 8.76 3.88
CA SER A 320 0.18 9.44 5.02
C SER A 320 1.71 9.28 5.01
N VAL A 321 2.22 8.09 4.68
CA VAL A 321 3.65 7.78 4.59
C VAL A 321 4.33 8.52 3.44
N LEU A 322 3.73 8.52 2.26
CA LEU A 322 4.34 9.07 1.04
C LEU A 322 4.27 10.60 0.98
N TYR A 323 3.17 11.22 1.43
CA TYR A 323 2.91 12.64 1.25
C TYR A 323 2.84 13.47 2.52
N LEU A 324 2.45 12.87 3.67
CA LEU A 324 2.20 13.58 4.93
C LEU A 324 3.24 13.27 6.02
N GLY A 325 4.37 12.67 5.68
CA GLY A 325 5.45 12.39 6.63
C GLY A 325 5.14 11.30 7.65
N GLY A 326 4.19 10.37 7.37
CA GLY A 326 3.94 9.19 8.19
C GLY A 326 3.80 9.49 9.69
N TRP A 327 4.70 8.91 10.48
CA TRP A 327 4.72 9.03 11.95
C TRP A 327 5.24 10.38 12.47
N ASP A 328 5.78 11.24 11.58
CA ASP A 328 6.36 12.51 12.00
C ASP A 328 5.31 13.44 12.62
N PHE A 329 5.63 13.91 13.84
CA PHE A 329 4.78 14.86 14.56
C PHE A 329 5.16 16.28 14.14
N PRO A 330 4.21 17.19 13.95
CA PRO A 330 4.45 18.57 13.51
C PRO A 330 5.43 19.36 14.39
N ILE A 331 5.51 18.98 15.65
CA ILE A 331 6.37 19.62 16.66
C ILE A 331 7.36 18.57 17.14
N SER A 332 8.66 18.88 17.13
CA SER A 332 9.67 17.94 17.58
C SER A 332 9.44 17.54 19.03
N LEU A 333 9.35 16.24 19.30
CA LEU A 333 9.15 15.70 20.65
C LEU A 333 10.30 16.12 21.60
N ASN A 334 11.51 16.26 21.08
CA ASN A 334 12.64 16.75 21.83
C ASN A 334 12.41 18.18 22.36
N PHE A 335 11.69 19.02 21.61
CA PHE A 335 11.29 20.35 22.09
C PHE A 335 10.28 20.25 23.22
N LEU A 336 9.28 19.36 23.12
CA LEU A 336 8.32 19.13 24.19
C LEU A 336 8.96 18.50 25.43
N ALA A 337 9.87 17.54 25.26
CA ALA A 337 10.63 16.91 26.34
C ALA A 337 11.51 17.92 27.08
N SER A 338 12.14 18.86 26.35
CA SER A 338 12.92 19.93 26.97
C SER A 338 12.08 20.90 27.80
N LEU A 339 10.82 21.14 27.41
CA LEU A 339 9.86 21.96 28.17
C LEU A 339 9.41 21.26 29.46
N VAL A 340 9.30 19.94 29.46
CA VAL A 340 8.87 19.15 30.63
C VAL A 340 10.07 18.73 31.50
N GLY A 341 11.31 18.95 31.06
CA GLY A 341 12.54 18.61 31.79
C GLY A 341 12.82 17.10 31.87
N VAL A 342 12.29 16.32 30.93
CA VAL A 342 12.52 14.87 30.83
C VAL A 342 13.77 14.62 30.01
N SER A 343 14.66 13.75 30.49
CA SER A 343 15.87 13.37 29.75
C SER A 343 15.54 12.62 28.46
N GLU A 344 16.20 12.99 27.35
CA GLU A 344 15.96 12.42 26.00
C GLU A 344 16.08 10.89 25.93
N ASN A 345 16.85 10.28 26.83
CA ASN A 345 17.07 8.82 26.88
C ASN A 345 16.18 8.07 27.87
N SER A 346 15.11 8.68 28.37
CA SER A 346 14.21 7.97 29.28
C SER A 346 13.38 6.93 28.53
N PRO A 347 13.22 5.69 29.06
CA PRO A 347 12.41 4.67 28.40
C PRO A 347 10.93 5.08 28.25
N LEU A 348 10.45 5.93 29.16
CA LEU A 348 9.10 6.52 29.05
C LEU A 348 8.95 7.40 27.82
N LEU A 349 9.96 8.21 27.49
CA LEU A 349 9.90 9.08 26.31
C LEU A 349 9.87 8.26 25.02
N GLN A 350 10.61 7.16 24.95
CA GLN A 350 10.61 6.25 23.80
C GLN A 350 9.25 5.57 23.60
N VAL A 351 8.58 5.14 24.67
CA VAL A 351 7.22 4.58 24.61
C VAL A 351 6.21 5.63 24.14
N VAL A 352 6.32 6.85 24.66
CA VAL A 352 5.45 7.97 24.27
C VAL A 352 5.66 8.33 22.80
N ASP A 353 6.92 8.38 22.33
CA ASP A 353 7.27 8.64 20.93
C ASP A 353 6.66 7.58 20.01
N ALA A 354 6.83 6.32 20.35
CA ALA A 354 6.23 5.19 19.62
C ALA A 354 4.70 5.29 19.55
N ALA A 355 4.05 5.57 20.68
CA ALA A 355 2.60 5.69 20.75
C ALA A 355 2.08 6.90 19.97
N LEU A 356 2.78 8.03 20.03
CA LEU A 356 2.45 9.22 19.25
C LEU A 356 2.67 9.00 17.75
N GLY A 357 3.74 8.32 17.35
CA GLY A 357 4.00 7.96 15.96
C GLY A 357 2.87 7.13 15.36
N ILE A 358 2.44 6.06 16.05
CA ILE A 358 1.31 5.23 15.64
C ILE A 358 0.04 6.09 15.53
N THR A 359 -0.26 6.88 16.57
CA THR A 359 -1.47 7.70 16.65
C THR A 359 -1.51 8.71 15.49
N MET A 360 -0.38 9.37 15.18
CA MET A 360 -0.29 10.35 14.09
C MET A 360 -0.44 9.72 12.72
N THR A 361 0.21 8.58 12.47
CA THR A 361 0.06 7.85 11.21
C THR A 361 -1.39 7.44 10.98
N VAL A 362 -2.02 6.86 12.01
CA VAL A 362 -3.41 6.44 11.97
C VAL A 362 -4.36 7.64 11.83
N PHE A 363 -4.12 8.72 12.56
CA PHE A 363 -4.93 9.94 12.48
C PHE A 363 -4.90 10.55 11.06
N LYS A 364 -3.70 10.71 10.47
CA LYS A 364 -3.54 11.20 9.09
C LYS A 364 -4.26 10.30 8.08
N ALA A 365 -4.13 8.98 8.21
CA ALA A 365 -4.82 8.01 7.36
C ALA A 365 -6.34 8.12 7.49
N TYR A 366 -6.88 8.16 8.71
CA TYR A 366 -8.31 8.28 8.93
C TYR A 366 -8.88 9.63 8.53
N PHE A 367 -8.09 10.71 8.59
CA PHE A 367 -8.49 12.01 8.04
C PHE A 367 -8.75 11.91 6.53
N LEU A 368 -7.92 11.17 5.80
CA LEU A 368 -8.10 10.94 4.37
C LEU A 368 -9.29 10.00 4.09
N VAL A 369 -9.44 8.94 4.88
CA VAL A 369 -10.62 8.06 4.83
C VAL A 369 -11.91 8.85 5.07
N PHE A 370 -11.90 9.79 6.02
CA PHE A 370 -13.03 10.67 6.28
C PHE A 370 -13.37 11.52 5.04
N ILE A 371 -12.37 12.09 4.35
CA ILE A 371 -12.59 12.84 3.10
C ILE A 371 -13.17 11.91 2.01
N ALA A 372 -12.66 10.68 1.90
CA ALA A 372 -13.18 9.69 0.94
C ALA A 372 -14.66 9.38 1.20
N ILE A 373 -15.06 9.23 2.47
CA ILE A 373 -16.45 9.00 2.85
C ILE A 373 -17.32 10.24 2.53
N LEU A 374 -16.82 11.46 2.75
CA LEU A 374 -17.52 12.67 2.38
C LEU A 374 -17.73 12.79 0.86
N LEU A 375 -16.71 12.44 0.07
CA LEU A 375 -16.82 12.45 -1.39
C LEU A 375 -17.95 11.53 -1.89
N ARG A 376 -18.15 10.39 -1.23
CA ARG A 376 -19.27 9.48 -1.54
C ARG A 376 -20.64 10.18 -1.50
N TRP A 377 -20.84 11.16 -0.65
CA TRP A 377 -22.11 11.86 -0.46
C TRP A 377 -22.21 13.19 -1.22
N THR A 378 -21.10 13.69 -1.75
CA THR A 378 -21.04 15.01 -2.42
C THR A 378 -20.94 14.90 -3.94
N VAL A 379 -20.30 13.85 -4.46
CA VAL A 379 -20.01 13.71 -5.88
C VAL A 379 -20.93 12.64 -6.51
N PRO A 380 -21.54 12.92 -7.67
CA PRO A 380 -22.33 11.92 -8.40
C PRO A 380 -21.42 10.83 -8.98
N ARG A 381 -22.00 9.63 -9.20
CA ARG A 381 -21.31 8.50 -9.82
C ARG A 381 -20.86 8.84 -11.25
N VAL A 382 -19.67 8.42 -11.62
CA VAL A 382 -19.08 8.59 -12.95
C VAL A 382 -19.47 7.38 -13.82
N ARG A 383 -19.68 7.56 -15.14
CA ARG A 383 -19.89 6.47 -16.08
C ARG A 383 -18.59 5.78 -16.43
N ILE A 384 -18.66 4.50 -16.85
CA ILE A 384 -17.45 3.71 -17.18
C ILE A 384 -16.61 4.36 -18.30
N ASP A 385 -17.25 4.93 -19.33
CA ASP A 385 -16.56 5.62 -20.41
C ASP A 385 -15.78 6.83 -19.91
N GLN A 386 -16.40 7.63 -19.05
CA GLN A 386 -15.78 8.81 -18.44
C GLN A 386 -14.64 8.42 -17.50
N LEU A 387 -14.81 7.31 -16.77
CA LEU A 387 -13.80 6.80 -15.86
C LEU A 387 -12.56 6.34 -16.63
N LEU A 388 -12.72 5.53 -17.68
CA LEU A 388 -11.60 5.09 -18.52
C LEU A 388 -10.93 6.27 -19.24
N ASP A 389 -11.72 7.22 -19.75
CA ASP A 389 -11.19 8.43 -20.38
C ASP A 389 -10.39 9.30 -19.38
N LEU A 390 -10.84 9.41 -18.13
CA LEU A 390 -10.12 10.10 -17.07
C LEU A 390 -8.77 9.43 -16.79
N GLY A 391 -8.73 8.10 -16.69
CA GLY A 391 -7.50 7.35 -16.45
C GLY A 391 -6.50 7.50 -17.60
N TRP A 392 -6.91 7.15 -18.81
CA TRP A 392 -6.02 7.06 -19.97
C TRP A 392 -5.72 8.40 -20.64
N LYS A 393 -6.73 9.27 -20.81
CA LYS A 393 -6.57 10.53 -21.56
C LYS A 393 -6.10 11.68 -20.67
N PHE A 394 -6.36 11.64 -19.36
CA PHE A 394 -6.03 12.74 -18.47
C PHE A 394 -4.97 12.36 -17.42
N LEU A 395 -5.23 11.37 -16.57
CA LEU A 395 -4.34 11.06 -15.44
C LEU A 395 -2.98 10.51 -15.91
N LEU A 396 -2.97 9.63 -16.92
CA LEU A 396 -1.72 9.05 -17.40
C LEU A 396 -0.79 10.12 -18.04
N PRO A 397 -1.23 10.98 -18.98
CA PRO A 397 -0.37 12.05 -19.49
C PRO A 397 0.09 13.02 -18.39
N VAL A 398 -0.80 13.39 -17.48
CA VAL A 398 -0.48 14.32 -16.38
C VAL A 398 0.53 13.70 -15.41
N SER A 399 0.44 12.40 -15.13
CA SER A 399 1.42 11.69 -14.29
C SER A 399 2.80 11.58 -14.94
N LEU A 400 2.86 11.38 -16.26
CA LEU A 400 4.12 11.43 -17.02
C LEU A 400 4.74 12.83 -16.98
N VAL A 401 3.94 13.86 -17.19
CA VAL A 401 4.41 15.26 -17.09
C VAL A 401 4.91 15.55 -15.67
N ASN A 402 4.19 15.11 -14.64
CA ASN A 402 4.62 15.26 -13.25
C ASN A 402 5.97 14.58 -12.99
N LEU A 403 6.18 13.36 -13.50
CA LEU A 403 7.43 12.63 -13.36
C LEU A 403 8.59 13.38 -14.03
N LEU A 404 8.41 13.85 -15.28
CA LEU A 404 9.42 14.61 -16.02
C LEU A 404 9.73 15.95 -15.33
N LEU A 405 8.71 16.64 -14.83
CA LEU A 405 8.86 17.88 -14.10
C LEU A 405 9.65 17.68 -12.80
N THR A 406 9.37 16.59 -12.08
CA THR A 406 10.12 16.21 -10.87
C THR A 406 11.60 15.93 -11.20
N ALA A 407 11.88 15.21 -12.28
CA ALA A 407 13.24 14.97 -12.75
C ALA A 407 13.97 16.28 -13.06
N ALA A 408 13.32 17.19 -13.78
CA ALA A 408 13.88 18.48 -14.14
C ALA A 408 14.12 19.37 -12.91
N LEU A 409 13.17 19.42 -11.97
CA LEU A 409 13.33 20.18 -10.72
C LEU A 409 14.46 19.61 -9.84
N LYS A 410 14.61 18.30 -9.76
CA LYS A 410 15.69 17.67 -9.02
C LYS A 410 17.08 17.98 -9.63
N LEU A 411 17.19 18.01 -10.95
CA LEU A 411 18.43 18.39 -11.64
C LEU A 411 18.74 19.88 -11.47
N ALA A 412 17.71 20.75 -11.52
CA ALA A 412 17.88 22.20 -11.39
C ALA A 412 18.16 22.63 -9.95
N PHE A 413 17.55 21.99 -8.96
CA PHE A 413 17.63 22.33 -7.54
C PHE A 413 17.95 21.12 -6.67
N PRO A 414 19.17 20.53 -6.79
CA PRO A 414 19.51 19.29 -6.08
C PRO A 414 19.40 19.40 -4.57
N VAL A 415 19.70 20.58 -3.99
CA VAL A 415 19.62 20.83 -2.54
C VAL A 415 18.18 20.85 -2.01
N ALA A 416 17.21 21.29 -2.80
CA ALA A 416 15.82 21.40 -2.37
C ALA A 416 15.03 20.09 -2.60
N PHE A 417 15.43 19.30 -3.60
CA PHE A 417 14.70 18.10 -4.06
C PHE A 417 15.48 16.79 -3.92
N GLY A 418 16.70 16.79 -3.42
CA GLY A 418 17.54 15.59 -3.42
C GLY A 418 18.68 15.59 -2.40
N GLY A 419 18.58 16.46 -1.38
CA GLY A 419 19.62 16.57 -0.35
C GLY A 419 19.70 15.40 0.58
#